data_83f5266ef2b0d5796fbe3f454e069636
#
_entry.id   83f5266ef2b0d5796fbe3f454e069636
#
_cell.length_a   1.000
_cell.length_b   1.000
_cell.length_c   1.000
_cell.angle_alpha   90.00
_cell.angle_beta   90.00
_cell.angle_gamma   90.00
#
_symmetry.space_group_name_H-M   'P 1'
#
loop_
_entity.id
_entity.type
_entity.pdbx_description
1 polymer ?
#
loop_
_entity_poly.entity_id
_entity_poly.type
_entity_poly.pdbx_seq_one_letter_code
_entity_poly.pdbx_strand_id
1 'polypeptide(L)'
;FLDRYEISYKGGFQKIINEGKKLHYKTSEQQMRSIPFVGFSGKSDYWNPKIQEDIHIKSQIGRYRVRGYGGGRELTHLSGITFARDISNIKNISDPVSKVEMHTLIGGKHGATPLDLSMPVMIAPMSYGALSRSTKQAIGIASSLAGIAENTGEGGMSDAQRGAAKQLIFQCLGGRLGWNIHDMKRANGLEIYISQGAKPGFGGQLMAKKVTKELAEIRGIPQGIDLRSPSRHPDILGGDDLLIKVEELREATGYKLPISVKLGAGRIRDD
;
A
#
# COMPACT_ATOMS: atom_id res chain seq x y z
N PHE A 1 20.86 19.57 -8.22
CA PHE A 1 20.30 18.34 -7.57
C PHE A 1 19.21 17.71 -8.44
N LEU A 2 18.40 18.50 -9.15
CA LEU A 2 17.46 18.01 -10.16
C LEU A 2 18.21 17.38 -11.35
N ASP A 3 19.31 17.98 -11.76
CA ASP A 3 20.21 17.46 -12.81
C ASP A 3 20.81 16.10 -12.42
N ARG A 4 21.07 15.88 -11.14
CA ARG A 4 21.56 14.58 -10.64
C ARG A 4 20.48 13.50 -10.67
N TYR A 5 19.23 13.86 -10.45
CA TYR A 5 18.11 12.92 -10.60
C TYR A 5 17.94 12.50 -12.07
N GLU A 6 18.13 13.43 -13.02
CA GLU A 6 18.17 13.13 -14.45
C GLU A 6 19.37 12.27 -14.85
N ILE A 7 20.54 12.58 -14.32
CA ILE A 7 21.78 11.82 -14.55
C ILE A 7 21.64 10.40 -14.00
N SER A 8 21.08 10.23 -12.82
CA SER A 8 20.86 8.91 -12.22
C SER A 8 19.92 8.05 -13.04
N TYR A 9 18.93 8.68 -13.65
CA TYR A 9 17.95 7.99 -14.45
C TYR A 9 18.48 7.58 -15.83
N LYS A 10 19.36 8.41 -16.45
CA LYS A 10 19.98 8.14 -17.75
C LYS A 10 21.15 7.16 -17.69
N GLY A 11 21.78 7.02 -16.55
CA GLY A 11 23.04 6.28 -16.44
C GLY A 11 23.01 5.02 -15.56
N GLY A 12 21.89 4.70 -14.94
CA GLY A 12 21.77 3.57 -14.03
C GLY A 12 22.46 3.79 -12.69
N PHE A 13 22.27 2.83 -11.80
CA PHE A 13 22.70 2.86 -10.39
C PHE A 13 24.21 3.10 -10.21
N GLN A 14 25.02 2.57 -11.12
CA GLN A 14 26.48 2.71 -11.07
C GLN A 14 26.95 4.15 -11.28
N LYS A 15 26.24 4.94 -12.07
CA LYS A 15 26.56 6.34 -12.31
C LYS A 15 26.28 7.21 -11.08
N ILE A 16 25.20 6.90 -10.34
CA ILE A 16 24.89 7.53 -9.05
C ILE A 16 26.04 7.30 -8.05
N ILE A 17 26.52 6.07 -7.96
CA ILE A 17 27.62 5.69 -7.08
C ILE A 17 28.89 6.45 -7.47
N ASN A 18 29.18 6.52 -8.77
CA ASN A 18 30.40 7.19 -9.27
C ASN A 18 30.34 8.72 -9.09
N GLU A 19 29.21 9.34 -9.32
CA GLU A 19 29.00 10.77 -9.08
C GLU A 19 29.01 11.09 -7.57
N GLY A 20 28.42 10.23 -6.74
CA GLY A 20 28.50 10.32 -5.29
C GLY A 20 29.93 10.24 -4.77
N LYS A 21 30.78 9.39 -5.39
CA LYS A 21 32.20 9.29 -5.07
C LYS A 21 32.98 10.56 -5.47
N LYS A 22 32.70 11.15 -6.63
CA LYS A 22 33.32 12.40 -7.09
C LYS A 22 33.02 13.59 -6.16
N LEU A 23 31.87 13.56 -5.49
CA LEU A 23 31.44 14.60 -4.55
C LEU A 23 31.94 14.38 -3.13
N HIS A 24 32.90 13.47 -2.95
CA HIS A 24 33.42 13.07 -1.63
C HIS A 24 32.33 12.62 -0.62
N TYR A 25 31.18 12.17 -1.10
CA TYR A 25 30.25 11.51 -0.22
C TYR A 25 30.83 10.14 0.16
N LYS A 26 31.30 10.06 1.38
CA LYS A 26 31.66 8.78 2.00
C LYS A 26 30.40 7.90 2.02
N THR A 27 30.59 6.61 1.87
CA THR A 27 29.49 5.66 2.10
C THR A 27 28.93 5.83 3.51
N SER A 28 27.70 5.44 3.75
CA SER A 28 27.05 5.59 5.07
C SER A 28 27.90 5.07 6.23
N GLU A 29 28.64 3.98 6.02
CA GLU A 29 29.58 3.44 7.00
C GLU A 29 30.80 4.36 7.24
N GLN A 30 31.34 4.97 6.20
CA GLN A 30 32.47 5.87 6.30
C GLN A 30 32.08 7.22 6.92
N GLN A 31 30.87 7.68 6.67
CA GLN A 31 30.33 8.88 7.31
C GLN A 31 30.05 8.67 8.80
N MET A 32 29.50 7.51 9.17
CA MET A 32 29.31 7.19 10.58
C MET A 32 30.63 7.08 11.36
N ARG A 33 31.72 6.64 10.72
CA ARG A 33 33.05 6.58 11.34
C ARG A 33 33.75 7.93 11.43
N SER A 34 33.35 8.93 10.65
CA SER A 34 34.02 10.24 10.60
C SER A 34 33.40 11.32 11.48
N ILE A 35 32.20 11.09 11.98
CA ILE A 35 31.56 11.95 12.96
C ILE A 35 31.83 11.34 14.32
N PRO A 36 32.46 12.10 15.28
CA PRO A 36 32.53 11.62 16.65
C PRO A 36 31.09 11.51 17.17
N PHE A 37 30.53 10.34 16.99
CA PHE A 37 29.22 10.00 17.50
C PHE A 37 29.36 9.95 19.02
N VAL A 38 28.87 10.96 19.70
CA VAL A 38 28.62 10.88 21.12
C VAL A 38 27.51 9.86 21.29
N GLY A 39 27.91 8.60 21.48
CA GLY A 39 27.02 7.48 21.44
C GLY A 39 25.95 7.59 22.49
N PHE A 40 24.73 7.70 22.06
CA PHE A 40 23.62 7.21 22.84
C PHE A 40 23.73 5.69 22.84
N SER A 41 24.23 5.12 23.92
CA SER A 41 24.37 3.69 24.13
C SER A 41 23.02 2.99 24.41
N GLY A 42 21.90 3.69 24.23
CA GLY A 42 20.57 3.13 24.40
C GLY A 42 20.10 2.42 23.12
N LYS A 43 19.76 1.15 23.24
CA LYS A 43 18.95 0.48 22.19
C LYS A 43 17.56 1.10 22.19
N SER A 44 17.24 1.84 21.13
CA SER A 44 15.90 2.37 20.90
C SER A 44 15.32 1.75 19.64
N ASP A 45 14.15 1.16 19.76
CA ASP A 45 13.41 0.63 18.61
C ASP A 45 13.00 1.71 17.62
N TYR A 46 12.93 2.96 18.07
CA TYR A 46 12.60 4.14 17.24
C TYR A 46 13.82 4.74 16.55
N TRP A 47 14.95 4.82 17.24
CA TRP A 47 16.17 5.48 16.75
C TRP A 47 17.17 4.44 16.22
N ASN A 48 16.71 3.63 15.27
CA ASN A 48 17.61 2.69 14.63
C ASN A 48 18.58 3.40 13.65
N PRO A 49 19.70 2.78 13.29
CA PRO A 49 20.70 3.39 12.42
C PRO A 49 20.15 3.91 11.09
N LYS A 50 19.15 3.23 10.54
CA LYS A 50 18.51 3.60 9.28
C LYS A 50 17.73 4.92 9.37
N ILE A 51 17.02 5.15 10.49
CA ILE A 51 16.30 6.40 10.74
C ILE A 51 17.29 7.53 10.97
N GLN A 52 18.35 7.28 11.76
CA GLN A 52 19.40 8.27 12.02
C GLN A 52 20.11 8.69 10.72
N GLU A 53 20.47 7.74 9.87
CA GLU A 53 21.06 8.01 8.55
C GLU A 53 20.10 8.85 7.69
N ASP A 54 18.82 8.52 7.67
CA ASP A 54 17.83 9.25 6.86
C ASP A 54 17.65 10.69 7.35
N ILE A 55 17.59 10.91 8.67
CA ILE A 55 17.56 12.26 9.26
C ILE A 55 18.81 13.04 8.91
N HIS A 56 19.98 12.42 9.04
CA HIS A 56 21.25 13.04 8.73
C HIS A 56 21.34 13.47 7.27
N ILE A 57 20.97 12.59 6.34
CA ILE A 57 20.95 12.90 4.92
C ILE A 57 19.94 14.03 4.62
N LYS A 58 18.75 14.01 5.23
CA LYS A 58 17.75 15.06 5.05
C LYS A 58 18.26 16.42 5.55
N SER A 59 18.96 16.44 6.67
CA SER A 59 19.54 17.67 7.23
C SER A 59 20.62 18.26 6.30
N GLN A 60 21.42 17.42 5.66
CA GLN A 60 22.46 17.86 4.72
C GLN A 60 21.92 18.37 3.39
N ILE A 61 20.89 17.71 2.85
CA ILE A 61 20.36 18.05 1.53
C ILE A 61 19.21 19.08 1.56
N GLY A 62 18.74 19.46 2.76
CA GLY A 62 17.62 20.39 2.94
C GLY A 62 16.28 19.89 2.38
N ARG A 63 16.17 18.59 2.11
CA ARG A 63 14.98 17.97 1.51
C ARG A 63 14.72 16.61 2.14
N TYR A 64 13.45 16.19 2.17
CA TYR A 64 13.11 14.83 2.55
C TYR A 64 13.42 13.84 1.42
N ARG A 65 13.86 12.66 1.76
CA ARG A 65 13.97 11.55 0.82
C ARG A 65 12.56 11.01 0.55
N VAL A 66 12.26 10.75 -0.71
CA VAL A 66 11.03 10.07 -1.08
C VAL A 66 11.22 8.57 -0.88
N ARG A 67 11.25 8.15 0.36
CA ARG A 67 11.30 6.74 0.78
C ARG A 67 10.37 6.55 1.96
N GLY A 68 9.62 5.45 1.95
CA GLY A 68 8.98 4.96 3.14
C GLY A 68 10.04 4.50 4.16
N TYR A 69 9.81 4.75 5.44
CA TYR A 69 10.72 4.31 6.50
C TYR A 69 10.67 2.79 6.70
N GLY A 70 9.60 2.14 6.27
CA GLY A 70 9.29 0.76 6.59
C GLY A 70 9.00 0.59 8.08
N GLY A 71 8.61 -0.60 8.48
CA GLY A 71 8.57 -0.98 9.89
C GLY A 71 10.00 -1.16 10.37
N GLY A 72 10.47 -0.34 11.32
CA GLY A 72 11.78 -0.49 11.95
C GLY A 72 11.81 -1.54 13.07
N ARG A 73 10.65 -2.09 13.42
CA ARG A 73 10.52 -3.14 14.42
C ARG A 73 10.62 -4.51 13.79
N GLU A 74 11.31 -5.43 14.44
CA GLU A 74 11.04 -6.84 14.24
C GLU A 74 9.63 -7.11 14.75
N LEU A 75 8.70 -7.23 13.81
CA LEU A 75 7.34 -7.65 14.14
C LEU A 75 7.36 -9.15 14.45
N THR A 76 6.54 -9.54 15.40
CA THR A 76 6.28 -10.95 15.69
C THR A 76 5.78 -11.62 14.42
N HIS A 77 6.52 -12.59 13.91
CA HIS A 77 6.12 -13.32 12.73
C HIS A 77 5.02 -14.33 13.05
N LEU A 78 4.14 -14.59 12.10
CA LEU A 78 3.17 -15.69 12.21
C LEU A 78 3.83 -17.04 12.45
N SER A 79 5.11 -17.20 12.09
CA SER A 79 5.92 -18.38 12.41
C SER A 79 6.09 -18.65 13.92
N GLY A 80 5.87 -17.65 14.78
CA GLY A 80 5.82 -17.80 16.22
C GLY A 80 4.47 -18.31 16.76
N ILE A 81 3.47 -18.45 15.89
CA ILE A 81 2.15 -18.94 16.23
C ILE A 81 2.04 -20.39 15.76
N THR A 82 1.78 -21.31 16.68
CA THR A 82 1.55 -22.72 16.36
C THR A 82 0.16 -23.13 16.83
N PHE A 83 -0.48 -24.02 16.08
CA PHE A 83 -1.73 -24.61 16.52
C PHE A 83 -1.45 -25.61 17.64
N ALA A 84 -2.07 -25.42 18.79
CA ALA A 84 -2.08 -26.45 19.83
C ALA A 84 -2.91 -27.64 19.34
N ARG A 85 -2.32 -28.84 19.34
CA ARG A 85 -3.08 -30.05 19.02
C ARG A 85 -3.96 -30.42 20.24
N ASP A 86 -5.26 -30.43 20.01
CA ASP A 86 -6.17 -31.09 20.95
C ASP A 86 -6.16 -32.59 20.64
N ILE A 87 -5.35 -33.34 21.42
CA ILE A 87 -5.18 -34.78 21.27
C ILE A 87 -6.45 -35.53 21.75
N SER A 88 -7.29 -34.91 22.57
CA SER A 88 -8.48 -35.56 23.15
C SER A 88 -9.58 -35.82 22.11
N ASN A 89 -9.60 -35.12 20.99
CA ASN A 89 -10.65 -35.19 19.97
C ASN A 89 -10.21 -35.74 18.62
N ILE A 90 -9.03 -36.34 18.53
CA ILE A 90 -8.58 -36.97 17.28
C ILE A 90 -9.30 -38.32 17.10
N LYS A 91 -10.55 -38.27 16.73
CA LYS A 91 -11.22 -39.40 16.09
C LYS A 91 -10.84 -39.36 14.61
N ASN A 92 -10.28 -40.45 14.10
CA ASN A 92 -9.90 -40.74 12.73
C ASN A 92 -10.42 -39.73 11.70
N ILE A 93 -9.63 -38.70 11.42
CA ILE A 93 -9.90 -37.76 10.33
C ILE A 93 -9.29 -38.40 9.09
N SER A 94 -10.11 -39.11 8.33
CA SER A 94 -9.70 -39.77 7.09
C SER A 94 -9.29 -38.77 5.98
N ASP A 95 -9.83 -37.55 6.02
CA ASP A 95 -9.49 -36.45 5.13
C ASP A 95 -9.70 -35.12 5.86
N PRO A 96 -8.66 -34.55 6.51
CA PRO A 96 -8.79 -33.28 7.23
C PRO A 96 -9.00 -32.08 6.29
N VAL A 97 -8.61 -32.16 5.02
CA VAL A 97 -8.66 -31.02 4.09
C VAL A 97 -10.10 -30.79 3.63
N SER A 98 -10.87 -31.82 3.38
CA SER A 98 -12.27 -31.71 2.93
C SER A 98 -13.23 -31.13 3.98
N LYS A 99 -12.82 -31.05 5.25
CA LYS A 99 -13.63 -30.56 6.38
C LYS A 99 -13.31 -29.14 6.80
N VAL A 100 -12.33 -28.49 6.18
CA VAL A 100 -11.97 -27.10 6.51
C VAL A 100 -12.89 -26.17 5.72
N GLU A 101 -13.80 -25.49 6.43
CA GLU A 101 -14.60 -24.42 5.82
C GLU A 101 -13.73 -23.18 5.61
N MET A 102 -13.49 -22.84 4.35
CA MET A 102 -12.70 -21.70 3.96
C MET A 102 -13.53 -20.56 3.38
N HIS A 103 -14.78 -20.83 3.02
CA HIS A 103 -15.67 -19.82 2.45
C HIS A 103 -15.88 -18.65 3.41
N THR A 104 -15.69 -17.44 2.91
CA THR A 104 -15.66 -16.24 3.74
C THR A 104 -16.45 -15.12 3.09
N LEU A 105 -17.42 -14.59 3.83
CA LEU A 105 -18.18 -13.40 3.42
C LEU A 105 -17.63 -12.17 4.17
N ILE A 106 -17.28 -11.13 3.43
CA ILE A 106 -16.78 -9.87 4.00
C ILE A 106 -17.74 -8.73 3.65
N GLY A 107 -18.19 -8.02 4.67
CA GLY A 107 -19.20 -6.97 4.55
C GLY A 107 -20.61 -7.56 4.66
N GLY A 108 -21.57 -7.05 3.91
CA GLY A 108 -22.95 -7.53 3.94
C GLY A 108 -23.81 -6.94 5.04
N LYS A 109 -23.29 -6.07 5.88
CA LYS A 109 -24.09 -5.28 6.82
C LYS A 109 -24.74 -4.09 6.09
N HIS A 110 -25.81 -3.59 6.65
CA HIS A 110 -26.51 -2.40 6.14
C HIS A 110 -26.98 -2.50 4.67
N GLY A 111 -27.33 -3.70 4.22
CA GLY A 111 -27.86 -3.93 2.87
C GLY A 111 -26.81 -4.07 1.76
N ALA A 112 -25.53 -3.98 2.07
CA ALA A 112 -24.48 -4.17 1.08
C ALA A 112 -24.37 -5.63 0.64
N THR A 113 -24.03 -5.84 -0.63
CA THR A 113 -23.68 -7.17 -1.14
C THR A 113 -22.28 -7.55 -0.65
N PRO A 114 -22.12 -8.62 0.12
CA PRO A 114 -20.80 -8.99 0.65
C PRO A 114 -19.83 -9.39 -0.46
N LEU A 115 -18.54 -9.26 -0.19
CA LEU A 115 -17.52 -9.97 -0.96
C LEU A 115 -17.60 -11.45 -0.58
N ASP A 116 -17.72 -12.28 -1.59
CA ASP A 116 -17.88 -13.73 -1.46
C ASP A 116 -16.56 -14.42 -1.86
N LEU A 117 -15.80 -14.84 -0.88
CA LEU A 117 -14.45 -15.40 -1.07
C LEU A 117 -14.44 -16.91 -0.85
N SER A 118 -13.86 -17.65 -1.77
CA SER A 118 -13.65 -19.10 -1.64
C SER A 118 -12.70 -19.47 -0.50
N MET A 119 -11.85 -18.52 -0.08
CA MET A 119 -10.90 -18.67 1.05
C MET A 119 -10.62 -17.30 1.68
N PRO A 120 -10.21 -17.22 2.95
CA PRO A 120 -9.98 -15.97 3.67
C PRO A 120 -8.65 -15.29 3.26
N VAL A 121 -8.45 -15.10 1.96
CA VAL A 121 -7.27 -14.49 1.35
C VAL A 121 -7.71 -13.45 0.33
N MET A 122 -7.03 -12.33 0.29
CA MET A 122 -7.21 -11.27 -0.72
C MET A 122 -5.86 -10.79 -1.25
N ILE A 123 -5.84 -10.34 -2.49
CA ILE A 123 -4.63 -9.75 -3.06
C ILE A 123 -4.50 -8.31 -2.59
N ALA A 124 -3.33 -7.98 -2.04
CA ALA A 124 -3.04 -6.66 -1.51
C ALA A 124 -3.15 -5.56 -2.59
N PRO A 125 -3.53 -4.32 -2.20
CA PRO A 125 -3.59 -3.20 -3.12
C PRO A 125 -2.25 -2.90 -3.78
N MET A 126 -2.24 -2.89 -5.11
CA MET A 126 -1.08 -2.56 -5.93
C MET A 126 -1.52 -1.72 -7.11
N SER A 127 -1.06 -0.47 -7.20
CA SER A 127 -1.54 0.50 -8.19
C SER A 127 -1.13 0.17 -9.62
N TYR A 128 -1.97 0.56 -10.57
CA TYR A 128 -1.54 0.69 -11.96
C TYR A 128 -0.54 1.86 -12.07
N GLY A 129 0.64 1.56 -12.59
CA GLY A 129 1.80 2.47 -12.59
C GLY A 129 2.91 1.97 -11.66
N ALA A 130 2.60 1.33 -10.54
CA ALA A 130 3.53 0.44 -9.83
C ALA A 130 3.64 -0.89 -10.58
N LEU A 131 2.51 -1.44 -11.00
CA LEU A 131 2.41 -2.62 -11.87
C LEU A 131 2.08 -2.19 -13.31
N SER A 132 2.45 -3.03 -14.28
CA SER A 132 2.06 -2.87 -15.68
C SER A 132 0.58 -3.26 -15.91
N ARG A 133 0.02 -2.85 -17.04
CA ARG A 133 -1.32 -3.24 -17.46
C ARG A 133 -1.48 -4.76 -17.52
N SER A 134 -0.53 -5.45 -18.14
CA SER A 134 -0.56 -6.92 -18.27
C SER A 134 -0.49 -7.62 -16.91
N THR A 135 0.32 -7.10 -15.97
CA THR A 135 0.38 -7.64 -14.60
C THR A 135 -0.94 -7.44 -13.87
N LYS A 136 -1.57 -6.27 -13.99
CA LYS A 136 -2.89 -6.01 -13.39
C LYS A 136 -3.96 -6.95 -13.94
N GLN A 137 -3.95 -7.19 -15.25
CA GLN A 137 -4.85 -8.13 -15.89
C GLN A 137 -4.60 -9.57 -15.44
N ALA A 138 -3.34 -9.99 -15.36
CA ALA A 138 -2.97 -11.33 -14.90
C ALA A 138 -3.41 -11.59 -13.45
N ILE A 139 -3.24 -10.59 -12.58
CA ILE A 139 -3.71 -10.66 -11.18
C ILE A 139 -5.24 -10.78 -11.14
N GLY A 140 -5.96 -10.00 -11.96
CA GLY A 140 -7.42 -10.09 -12.06
C GLY A 140 -7.91 -11.47 -12.49
N ILE A 141 -7.24 -12.09 -13.47
CA ILE A 141 -7.53 -13.47 -13.90
C ILE A 141 -7.24 -14.45 -12.76
N ALA A 142 -6.07 -14.32 -12.12
CA ALA A 142 -5.66 -15.23 -11.05
C ALA A 142 -6.60 -15.14 -9.83
N SER A 143 -6.99 -13.93 -9.42
CA SER A 143 -7.93 -13.73 -8.32
C SER A 143 -9.31 -14.33 -8.63
N SER A 144 -9.76 -14.18 -9.87
CA SER A 144 -11.01 -14.75 -10.34
C SER A 144 -11.02 -16.28 -10.36
N LEU A 145 -9.91 -16.89 -10.80
CA LEU A 145 -9.74 -18.35 -10.78
C LEU A 145 -9.66 -18.91 -9.36
N ALA A 146 -9.02 -18.18 -8.46
CA ALA A 146 -8.92 -18.57 -7.06
C ALA A 146 -10.18 -18.27 -6.24
N GLY A 147 -11.17 -17.55 -6.80
CA GLY A 147 -12.37 -17.13 -6.08
C GLY A 147 -12.09 -16.16 -4.93
N ILE A 148 -11.10 -15.29 -5.10
CA ILE A 148 -10.71 -14.29 -4.09
C ILE A 148 -10.85 -12.87 -4.65
N ALA A 149 -10.83 -11.88 -3.77
CA ALA A 149 -10.85 -10.48 -4.17
C ALA A 149 -9.45 -9.92 -4.42
N GLU A 150 -9.38 -8.94 -5.32
CA GLU A 150 -8.22 -8.08 -5.51
C GLU A 150 -8.60 -6.59 -5.34
N ASN A 151 -7.61 -5.72 -5.38
CA ASN A 151 -7.78 -4.29 -5.12
C ASN A 151 -7.11 -3.45 -6.22
N THR A 152 -7.73 -2.34 -6.60
CA THR A 152 -7.18 -1.44 -7.62
C THR A 152 -5.83 -0.86 -7.20
N GLY A 153 -5.62 -0.70 -5.89
CA GLY A 153 -4.54 0.13 -5.38
C GLY A 153 -4.79 1.62 -5.68
N GLU A 154 -3.78 2.41 -5.42
CA GLU A 154 -3.81 3.86 -5.58
C GLU A 154 -4.01 4.29 -7.03
N GLY A 155 -4.93 5.21 -7.27
CA GLY A 155 -4.97 5.98 -8.51
C GLY A 155 -5.92 5.49 -9.59
N GLY A 156 -7.04 4.90 -9.20
CA GLY A 156 -8.15 4.59 -10.10
C GLY A 156 -8.17 3.15 -10.62
N MET A 157 -9.15 2.85 -11.42
CA MET A 157 -9.45 1.52 -11.97
C MET A 157 -9.14 1.48 -13.46
N SER A 158 -8.40 0.49 -13.91
CA SER A 158 -8.24 0.22 -15.34
C SER A 158 -9.30 -0.76 -15.83
N ASP A 159 -9.78 -0.57 -17.07
CA ASP A 159 -10.75 -1.47 -17.67
C ASP A 159 -10.19 -2.88 -17.86
N ALA A 160 -8.88 -3.00 -18.14
CA ALA A 160 -8.22 -4.30 -18.25
C ALA A 160 -8.28 -5.09 -16.94
N GLN A 161 -8.08 -4.43 -15.79
CA GLN A 161 -8.22 -5.07 -14.49
C GLN A 161 -9.69 -5.37 -14.18
N ARG A 162 -10.59 -4.37 -14.37
CA ARG A 162 -12.03 -4.57 -14.09
C ARG A 162 -12.63 -5.72 -14.90
N GLY A 163 -12.26 -5.84 -16.18
CA GLY A 163 -12.72 -6.91 -17.04
C GLY A 163 -12.19 -8.30 -16.68
N ALA A 164 -11.04 -8.38 -16.03
CA ALA A 164 -10.41 -9.63 -15.61
C ALA A 164 -10.82 -10.08 -14.20
N ALA A 165 -11.07 -9.13 -13.30
CA ALA A 165 -11.36 -9.40 -11.89
C ALA A 165 -12.86 -9.70 -11.67
N LYS A 166 -13.17 -10.84 -11.08
CA LYS A 166 -14.53 -11.18 -10.66
C LYS A 166 -14.96 -10.33 -9.46
N GLN A 167 -14.08 -10.16 -8.49
CA GLN A 167 -14.28 -9.34 -7.31
C GLN A 167 -13.14 -8.32 -7.18
N LEU A 168 -13.47 -7.05 -7.37
CA LEU A 168 -12.53 -5.94 -7.37
C LEU A 168 -12.93 -4.89 -6.35
N ILE A 169 -12.01 -4.55 -5.45
CA ILE A 169 -12.16 -3.48 -4.48
C ILE A 169 -11.54 -2.20 -5.06
N PHE A 170 -12.28 -1.10 -5.03
CA PHE A 170 -11.77 0.21 -5.43
C PHE A 170 -11.13 0.92 -4.23
N GLN A 171 -9.86 1.31 -4.34
CA GLN A 171 -9.16 2.02 -3.27
C GLN A 171 -9.34 3.53 -3.36
N CYS A 172 -9.90 4.08 -2.31
CA CYS A 172 -10.11 5.51 -2.10
C CYS A 172 -8.92 6.11 -1.36
N LEU A 173 -8.06 6.83 -2.10
CA LEU A 173 -6.85 7.42 -1.57
C LEU A 173 -7.00 8.92 -1.25
N GLY A 174 -6.22 9.43 -0.30
CA GLY A 174 -6.21 10.85 0.09
C GLY A 174 -5.90 11.83 -1.03
N GLY A 175 -5.12 11.43 -2.03
CA GLY A 175 -4.83 12.24 -3.22
C GLY A 175 -5.95 12.34 -4.23
N ARG A 176 -7.01 11.57 -4.08
CA ARG A 176 -8.20 11.50 -4.95
C ARG A 176 -7.91 11.30 -6.43
N LEU A 177 -6.73 10.80 -6.76
CA LEU A 177 -6.34 10.46 -8.13
C LEU A 177 -7.20 9.31 -8.64
N GLY A 178 -7.85 9.53 -9.77
CA GLY A 178 -8.76 8.56 -10.37
C GLY A 178 -10.08 8.33 -9.61
N TRP A 179 -10.41 9.18 -8.63
CA TRP A 179 -11.69 9.11 -7.94
C TRP A 179 -12.82 9.51 -8.87
N ASN A 180 -13.67 8.56 -9.16
CA ASN A 180 -14.91 8.85 -9.87
C ASN A 180 -15.97 7.84 -9.45
N ILE A 181 -17.19 8.33 -9.37
CA ILE A 181 -18.33 7.54 -8.90
C ILE A 181 -18.71 6.41 -9.88
N HIS A 182 -18.41 6.60 -11.17
CA HIS A 182 -18.69 5.60 -12.19
C HIS A 182 -17.89 4.32 -11.93
N ASP A 183 -16.59 4.43 -11.69
CA ASP A 183 -15.73 3.29 -11.39
C ASP A 183 -16.02 2.70 -10.00
N MET A 184 -16.34 3.54 -9.02
CA MET A 184 -16.75 3.07 -7.70
C MET A 184 -17.98 2.15 -7.80
N LYS A 185 -19.00 2.52 -8.59
CA LYS A 185 -20.19 1.72 -8.80
C LYS A 185 -19.95 0.42 -9.58
N ARG A 186 -18.84 0.34 -10.32
CA ARG A 186 -18.42 -0.88 -11.05
C ARG A 186 -17.61 -1.83 -10.16
N ALA A 187 -17.15 -1.38 -8.99
CA ALA A 187 -16.42 -2.20 -8.04
C ALA A 187 -17.37 -3.14 -7.27
N ASN A 188 -16.80 -4.11 -6.58
CA ASN A 188 -17.50 -5.02 -5.67
C ASN A 188 -17.39 -4.59 -4.20
N GLY A 189 -16.49 -3.65 -3.89
CA GLY A 189 -16.32 -3.04 -2.59
C GLY A 189 -15.46 -1.80 -2.69
N LEU A 190 -15.45 -0.99 -1.63
CA LEU A 190 -14.59 0.19 -1.49
C LEU A 190 -13.63 0.02 -0.32
N GLU A 191 -12.45 0.59 -0.44
CA GLU A 191 -11.45 0.65 0.63
C GLU A 191 -10.97 2.08 0.83
N ILE A 192 -11.24 2.69 1.97
CA ILE A 192 -10.67 3.98 2.34
C ILE A 192 -9.25 3.74 2.87
N TYR A 193 -8.26 4.24 2.14
CA TYR A 193 -6.86 4.10 2.55
C TYR A 193 -6.46 5.27 3.45
N ILE A 194 -6.19 4.98 4.71
CA ILE A 194 -5.66 5.95 5.68
C ILE A 194 -4.15 5.81 5.81
N SER A 195 -3.66 4.58 6.05
CA SER A 195 -2.24 4.30 6.21
C SER A 195 -1.89 2.83 5.96
N GLN A 196 -0.63 2.52 6.06
CA GLN A 196 -0.12 1.14 6.01
C GLN A 196 1.21 1.04 6.75
N GLY A 197 1.53 -0.14 7.29
CA GLY A 197 2.75 -0.34 8.08
C GLY A 197 4.05 -0.16 7.30
N ALA A 198 4.07 -0.53 6.01
CA ALA A 198 5.31 -0.50 5.21
C ALA A 198 5.80 0.93 4.88
N LYS A 199 4.91 1.92 4.79
CA LYS A 199 5.26 3.33 4.56
C LYS A 199 4.27 4.25 5.27
N PRO A 200 4.32 4.34 6.58
CA PRO A 200 3.44 5.22 7.34
C PRO A 200 3.74 6.69 7.03
N GLY A 201 2.69 7.50 6.91
CA GLY A 201 2.82 8.94 6.70
C GLY A 201 3.30 9.39 5.31
N PHE A 202 3.40 8.47 4.34
CA PHE A 202 3.74 8.79 2.96
C PHE A 202 2.59 8.44 2.02
N GLY A 203 2.27 9.38 1.11
CA GLY A 203 1.47 9.09 -0.06
C GLY A 203 2.26 8.33 -1.14
N GLY A 204 1.59 8.03 -2.26
CA GLY A 204 2.22 7.44 -3.41
C GLY A 204 3.09 8.45 -4.18
N GLN A 205 4.07 7.92 -4.89
CA GLN A 205 4.86 8.67 -5.86
C GLN A 205 4.93 7.91 -7.18
N LEU A 206 4.74 8.62 -8.27
CA LEU A 206 4.91 8.10 -9.61
C LEU A 206 5.66 9.12 -10.46
N MET A 207 6.81 8.73 -11.00
CA MET A 207 7.64 9.60 -11.82
C MET A 207 7.03 9.80 -13.21
N ALA A 208 7.20 11.00 -13.77
CA ALA A 208 6.68 11.45 -15.06
C ALA A 208 6.76 10.41 -16.18
N LYS A 209 7.89 9.71 -16.29
CA LYS A 209 8.10 8.69 -17.35
C LYS A 209 7.17 7.49 -17.26
N LYS A 210 6.62 7.22 -16.08
CA LYS A 210 5.64 6.14 -15.87
C LYS A 210 4.21 6.60 -16.10
N VAL A 211 3.98 7.91 -16.20
CA VAL A 211 2.67 8.49 -16.46
C VAL A 211 2.39 8.45 -17.95
N THR A 212 1.98 7.27 -18.43
CA THR A 212 1.53 7.06 -19.80
C THR A 212 0.20 7.78 -20.06
N LYS A 213 -0.21 7.90 -21.32
CA LYS A 213 -1.50 8.49 -21.70
C LYS A 213 -2.67 7.79 -20.98
N GLU A 214 -2.74 6.46 -21.04
CA GLU A 214 -3.78 5.67 -20.37
C GLU A 214 -3.82 5.93 -18.85
N LEU A 215 -2.65 5.97 -18.20
CA LEU A 215 -2.55 6.22 -16.77
C LEU A 215 -2.96 7.65 -16.40
N ALA A 216 -2.60 8.62 -17.24
CA ALA A 216 -2.99 10.01 -17.08
C ALA A 216 -4.51 10.17 -17.15
N GLU A 217 -5.15 9.53 -18.12
CA GLU A 217 -6.62 9.51 -18.27
C GLU A 217 -7.31 8.86 -17.04
N ILE A 218 -6.86 7.68 -16.61
CA ILE A 218 -7.41 6.98 -15.44
C ILE A 218 -7.27 7.84 -14.16
N ARG A 219 -6.15 8.52 -13.98
CA ARG A 219 -5.89 9.33 -12.80
C ARG A 219 -6.45 10.74 -12.84
N GLY A 220 -6.93 11.19 -14.00
CA GLY A 220 -7.43 12.57 -14.22
C GLY A 220 -6.33 13.63 -14.12
N ILE A 221 -5.15 13.36 -14.69
CA ILE A 221 -3.95 14.21 -14.59
C ILE A 221 -3.29 14.41 -15.96
N PRO A 222 -2.47 15.44 -16.15
CA PRO A 222 -1.65 15.57 -17.35
C PRO A 222 -0.62 14.45 -17.49
N GLN A 223 -0.36 14.03 -18.74
CA GLN A 223 0.68 13.05 -19.04
C GLN A 223 2.08 13.63 -18.78
N GLY A 224 3.00 12.77 -18.33
CA GLY A 224 4.42 13.11 -18.26
C GLY A 224 4.81 14.06 -17.13
N ILE A 225 4.01 14.17 -16.09
CA ILE A 225 4.36 14.91 -14.87
C ILE A 225 4.59 13.98 -13.69
N ASP A 226 5.47 14.40 -12.78
CA ASP A 226 5.68 13.70 -11.52
C ASP A 226 4.46 13.82 -10.62
N LEU A 227 4.03 12.70 -10.05
CA LEU A 227 2.92 12.66 -9.14
C LEU A 227 3.37 12.38 -7.72
N ARG A 228 2.78 13.10 -6.78
CA ARG A 228 2.88 12.82 -5.34
C ARG A 228 1.50 12.90 -4.73
N SER A 229 1.10 11.86 -4.06
CA SER A 229 -0.12 11.89 -3.26
C SER A 229 0.16 12.54 -1.92
N PRO A 230 -0.80 13.31 -1.35
CA PRO A 230 -0.70 13.77 0.02
C PRO A 230 -0.66 12.58 0.98
N SER A 231 -0.13 12.80 2.17
CA SER A 231 -0.02 11.78 3.21
C SER A 231 -1.35 11.46 3.91
N ARG A 232 -2.35 12.30 3.75
CA ARG A 232 -3.68 12.12 4.35
C ARG A 232 -4.80 12.61 3.44
N HIS A 233 -6.02 12.22 3.74
CA HIS A 233 -7.20 12.79 3.12
C HIS A 233 -7.37 14.26 3.54
N PRO A 234 -7.77 15.17 2.63
CA PRO A 234 -7.97 16.57 2.96
C PRO A 234 -9.17 16.81 3.86
N ASP A 235 -10.11 15.90 3.88
CA ASP A 235 -11.42 15.96 4.52
C ASP A 235 -11.64 14.89 5.61
N ILE A 236 -10.59 14.19 6.03
CA ILE A 236 -10.62 13.25 7.16
C ILE A 236 -9.52 13.67 8.14
N LEU A 237 -9.90 14.38 9.18
CA LEU A 237 -9.01 14.84 10.24
C LEU A 237 -9.13 14.00 11.50
N GLY A 238 -10.25 13.31 11.67
CA GLY A 238 -10.54 12.45 12.81
C GLY A 238 -11.58 11.38 12.51
N GLY A 239 -11.99 10.67 13.55
CA GLY A 239 -12.96 9.57 13.45
C GLY A 239 -14.33 10.01 12.95
N ASP A 240 -14.80 11.17 13.38
CA ASP A 240 -16.11 11.71 12.98
C ASP A 240 -16.15 12.01 11.48
N ASP A 241 -15.07 12.60 10.94
CA ASP A 241 -14.96 12.85 9.49
C ASP A 241 -14.93 11.54 8.70
N LEU A 242 -14.30 10.50 9.25
CA LEU A 242 -14.28 9.19 8.63
C LEU A 242 -15.68 8.58 8.55
N LEU A 243 -16.49 8.73 9.61
CA LEU A 243 -17.88 8.28 9.61
C LEU A 243 -18.72 9.00 8.55
N ILE A 244 -18.56 10.33 8.44
CA ILE A 244 -19.20 11.13 7.40
C ILE A 244 -18.78 10.66 6.02
N LYS A 245 -17.48 10.40 5.81
CA LYS A 245 -16.97 9.89 4.53
C LYS A 245 -17.50 8.51 4.17
N VAL A 246 -17.65 7.62 5.14
CA VAL A 246 -18.27 6.31 4.91
C VAL A 246 -19.71 6.47 4.46
N GLU A 247 -20.47 7.36 5.10
CA GLU A 247 -21.88 7.58 4.73
C GLU A 247 -22.00 8.23 3.34
N GLU A 248 -21.18 9.24 3.03
CA GLU A 248 -21.10 9.84 1.69
C GLU A 248 -20.86 8.79 0.60
N LEU A 249 -19.92 7.86 0.82
CA LEU A 249 -19.62 6.79 -0.14
C LEU A 249 -20.74 5.76 -0.24
N ARG A 250 -21.44 5.47 0.86
CA ARG A 250 -22.63 4.61 0.86
C ARG A 250 -23.75 5.20 0.02
N GLU A 251 -24.10 6.47 0.26
CA GLU A 251 -25.10 7.17 -0.54
C GLU A 251 -24.72 7.18 -2.02
N ALA A 252 -23.48 7.58 -2.33
CA ALA A 252 -22.98 7.66 -3.69
C ALA A 252 -23.05 6.33 -4.44
N THR A 253 -22.91 5.20 -3.74
CA THR A 253 -22.99 3.84 -4.33
C THR A 253 -24.35 3.15 -4.11
N GLY A 254 -25.30 3.85 -3.54
CA GLY A 254 -26.65 3.33 -3.28
C GLY A 254 -26.68 2.22 -2.24
N TYR A 255 -25.79 2.26 -1.24
CA TYR A 255 -25.66 1.28 -0.14
C TYR A 255 -25.36 -0.15 -0.58
N LYS A 256 -24.93 -0.37 -1.84
CA LYS A 256 -24.76 -1.70 -2.40
C LYS A 256 -23.39 -2.33 -2.13
N LEU A 257 -22.39 -1.51 -1.81
CA LEU A 257 -21.00 -1.94 -1.69
C LEU A 257 -20.56 -1.99 -0.23
N PRO A 258 -19.83 -3.02 0.19
CA PRO A 258 -19.14 -3.03 1.46
C PRO A 258 -18.00 -2.00 1.42
N ILE A 259 -17.80 -1.30 2.54
CA ILE A 259 -16.74 -0.30 2.70
C ILE A 259 -15.83 -0.76 3.81
N SER A 260 -14.54 -0.84 3.51
CA SER A 260 -13.46 -1.14 4.46
C SER A 260 -12.56 0.06 4.67
N VAL A 261 -11.84 0.09 5.79
CA VAL A 261 -10.83 1.09 6.09
C VAL A 261 -9.48 0.38 6.24
N LYS A 262 -8.47 0.87 5.53
CA LYS A 262 -7.12 0.34 5.61
C LYS A 262 -6.25 1.23 6.49
N LEU A 263 -5.76 0.65 7.59
CA LEU A 263 -4.91 1.29 8.58
C LEU A 263 -3.55 0.58 8.67
N GLY A 264 -2.54 1.28 9.18
CA GLY A 264 -1.35 0.62 9.72
C GLY A 264 -1.69 -0.01 11.06
N ALA A 265 -1.41 -1.29 11.24
CA ALA A 265 -1.65 -1.97 12.50
C ALA A 265 -0.74 -1.40 13.61
N GLY A 266 -1.34 -0.78 14.60
CA GLY A 266 -0.71 -0.27 15.80
C GLY A 266 -1.25 -0.99 17.03
N ARG A 267 -1.93 -0.26 17.89
CA ARG A 267 -2.71 -0.81 19.01
C ARG A 267 -4.16 -0.96 18.56
N ILE A 268 -4.45 -2.10 17.96
CA ILE A 268 -5.71 -2.41 17.26
C ILE A 268 -6.99 -2.04 18.03
N ARG A 269 -6.92 -1.98 19.39
CA ARG A 269 -8.07 -1.58 20.20
C ARG A 269 -8.24 -0.08 20.32
N ASP A 270 -7.16 0.67 20.09
CA ASP A 270 -7.13 2.14 20.23
C ASP A 270 -7.21 2.83 18.85
N ASP A 271 -6.83 2.09 17.77
CA ASP A 271 -6.91 2.54 16.39
C ASP A 271 -8.33 2.36 15.83
#